data_77a4c5c052bb2f6562e46cad521dc4ff
#
_entry.id   77a4c5c052bb2f6562e46cad521dc4ff
#
_cell.length_a   1.000
_cell.length_b   1.000
_cell.length_c   1.000
_cell.angle_alpha   90.00
_cell.angle_beta   90.00
_cell.angle_gamma   90.00
#
_symmetry.space_group_name_H-M   'P 1'
#
loop_
_entity.id
_entity.type
_entity.pdbx_description
1 polymer ?
#
loop_
_entity_poly.entity_id
_entity_poly.type
_entity_poly.pdbx_seq_one_letter_code
_entity_poly.pdbx_strand_id
1 'polypeptide(L)'
;MRIEKISAVTLRVLNMKASVRFYGDVLGMEIVYGGEDAFFSSLRANVAEDPILNLEQGRSVAGWGARMIFYVPDVDAFWEYLRGKGFNPESPRDASWGERYFHMPDPDGHELSFARPI
;
A
#
# COMPACT_ATOMS: atom_id res chain seq x y z
N MET A 1 -28.86 8.21 8.89
CA MET A 1 -28.14 7.11 8.23
C MET A 1 -26.80 7.62 7.72
N ARG A 2 -25.73 6.96 8.06
CA ARG A 2 -24.38 7.32 7.61
C ARG A 2 -23.49 6.09 7.55
N ILE A 3 -22.44 6.17 6.72
CA ILE A 3 -21.42 5.13 6.65
C ILE A 3 -20.58 5.18 7.93
N GLU A 4 -20.29 4.04 8.52
CA GLU A 4 -19.50 3.96 9.75
C GLU A 4 -18.00 4.08 9.48
N LYS A 5 -17.51 3.35 8.49
CA LYS A 5 -16.08 3.35 8.15
C LYS A 5 -15.84 2.67 6.81
N ILE A 6 -14.64 2.85 6.26
CA ILE A 6 -14.13 2.02 5.18
C ILE A 6 -13.55 0.76 5.84
N SER A 7 -14.12 -0.42 5.56
CA SER A 7 -13.66 -1.66 6.20
C SER A 7 -12.55 -2.34 5.43
N ALA A 8 -12.54 -2.23 4.11
CA ALA A 8 -11.54 -2.88 3.27
C ALA A 8 -11.43 -2.17 1.91
N VAL A 9 -10.27 -2.33 1.29
CA VAL A 9 -10.01 -1.94 -0.10
C VAL A 9 -9.48 -3.18 -0.81
N THR A 10 -10.03 -3.50 -1.97
CA THR A 10 -9.56 -4.64 -2.77
C THR A 10 -8.84 -4.14 -4.01
N LEU A 11 -7.60 -4.59 -4.18
CA LEU A 11 -6.80 -4.35 -5.39
C LEU A 11 -6.70 -5.65 -6.18
N ARG A 12 -6.89 -5.55 -7.50
CA ARG A 12 -6.59 -6.66 -8.39
C ARG A 12 -5.09 -6.69 -8.65
N VAL A 13 -4.50 -7.88 -8.57
CA VAL A 13 -3.07 -8.10 -8.76
C VAL A 13 -2.84 -9.15 -9.85
N LEU A 14 -1.77 -8.99 -10.61
CA LEU A 14 -1.43 -9.93 -11.68
C LEU A 14 -0.60 -11.10 -11.18
N ASN A 15 0.11 -10.92 -10.07
CA ASN A 15 0.98 -11.93 -9.47
C ASN A 15 0.86 -11.85 -7.96
N MET A 16 0.07 -12.76 -7.38
CA MET A 16 -0.20 -12.77 -5.94
C MET A 16 1.08 -12.89 -5.11
N LYS A 17 2.00 -13.78 -5.51
CA LYS A 17 3.28 -13.95 -4.81
C LYS A 17 4.06 -12.64 -4.72
N ALA A 18 4.22 -11.94 -5.85
CA ALA A 18 4.92 -10.66 -5.89
C ALA A 18 4.23 -9.61 -5.02
N SER A 19 2.91 -9.53 -5.08
CA SER A 19 2.14 -8.55 -4.32
C SER A 19 2.14 -8.83 -2.82
N VAL A 20 1.99 -10.08 -2.42
CA VAL A 20 2.05 -10.48 -1.00
C VAL A 20 3.45 -10.17 -0.43
N ARG A 21 4.50 -10.45 -1.17
CA ARG A 21 5.87 -10.11 -0.74
C ARG A 21 6.07 -8.61 -0.63
N PHE A 22 5.54 -7.85 -1.57
CA PHE A 22 5.65 -6.40 -1.53
C PHE A 22 4.93 -5.82 -0.31
N TYR A 23 3.64 -6.10 -0.14
CA TYR A 23 2.88 -5.53 0.97
C TYR A 23 3.27 -6.14 2.32
N GLY A 24 3.57 -7.43 2.36
CA GLY A 24 3.94 -8.13 3.59
C GLY A 24 5.39 -7.92 3.98
N ASP A 25 6.32 -8.33 3.13
CA ASP A 25 7.74 -8.32 3.47
C ASP A 25 8.35 -6.92 3.37
N VAL A 26 8.05 -6.18 2.31
CA VAL A 26 8.65 -4.85 2.09
C VAL A 26 7.95 -3.80 2.94
N LEU A 27 6.61 -3.71 2.87
CA LEU A 27 5.85 -2.69 3.60
C LEU A 27 5.47 -3.09 5.03
N GLY A 28 5.72 -4.33 5.42
CA GLY A 28 5.54 -4.77 6.81
C GLY A 28 4.10 -5.01 7.23
N MET A 29 3.18 -5.24 6.29
CA MET A 29 1.81 -5.57 6.65
C MET A 29 1.68 -7.04 7.07
N GLU A 30 0.74 -7.31 7.95
CA GLU A 30 0.47 -8.67 8.44
C GLU A 30 -0.54 -9.38 7.53
N ILE A 31 -0.22 -10.59 7.10
CA ILE A 31 -1.15 -11.43 6.35
C ILE A 31 -2.14 -12.02 7.35
N VAL A 32 -3.43 -11.75 7.17
CA VAL A 32 -4.49 -12.28 8.03
C VAL A 32 -5.32 -13.35 7.35
N TYR A 33 -5.19 -13.49 6.02
CA TYR A 33 -5.85 -14.53 5.24
C TYR A 33 -5.09 -14.75 3.94
N GLY A 34 -5.05 -16.00 3.46
CA GLY A 34 -4.43 -16.35 2.19
C GLY A 34 -2.91 -16.36 2.26
N GLY A 35 -2.26 -15.79 1.29
CA GLY A 35 -0.81 -15.72 1.16
C GLY A 35 -0.35 -15.87 -0.29
N GLU A 36 0.92 -16.16 -0.48
CA GLU A 36 1.59 -16.16 -1.80
C GLU A 36 0.94 -17.09 -2.83
N ASP A 37 0.37 -18.20 -2.39
CA ASP A 37 -0.20 -19.21 -3.29
C ASP A 37 -1.72 -19.16 -3.37
N ALA A 38 -2.35 -18.16 -2.72
CA ALA A 38 -3.79 -18.01 -2.70
C ALA A 38 -4.30 -17.17 -3.88
N PHE A 39 -5.56 -17.40 -4.23
CA PHE A 39 -6.26 -16.56 -5.21
C PHE A 39 -6.65 -15.20 -4.61
N PHE A 40 -6.87 -15.15 -3.29
CA PHE A 40 -7.31 -13.98 -2.57
C PHE A 40 -6.54 -13.91 -1.24
N SER A 41 -6.05 -12.73 -0.90
CA SER A 41 -5.32 -12.52 0.35
C SER A 41 -5.80 -11.25 1.03
N SER A 42 -5.73 -11.23 2.35
CA SER A 42 -6.05 -10.05 3.15
C SER A 42 -4.87 -9.72 4.06
N LEU A 43 -4.53 -8.44 4.10
CA LEU A 43 -3.45 -7.93 4.93
C LEU A 43 -3.96 -6.74 5.75
N ARG A 44 -3.29 -6.47 6.86
CA ARG A 44 -3.59 -5.30 7.69
C ARG A 44 -2.31 -4.66 8.20
N ALA A 45 -2.38 -3.37 8.47
CA ALA A 45 -1.35 -2.69 9.24
C ALA A 45 -1.45 -3.11 10.72
N ASN A 46 -0.45 -2.72 11.52
CA ASN A 46 -0.40 -3.11 12.95
C ASN A 46 -1.35 -2.32 13.85
N VAL A 47 -2.33 -1.63 13.28
CA VAL A 47 -3.33 -0.86 14.01
C VAL A 47 -4.69 -1.55 13.85
N ALA A 48 -5.31 -1.90 14.98
CA ALA A 48 -6.48 -2.79 15.02
C ALA A 48 -7.72 -2.30 14.26
N GLU A 49 -7.83 -1.01 13.97
CA GLU A 49 -9.02 -0.45 13.33
C GLU A 49 -8.78 0.04 11.90
N ASP A 50 -7.61 -0.22 11.35
CA ASP A 50 -7.31 0.15 9.98
C ASP A 50 -8.12 -0.69 8.99
N PRO A 51 -8.45 -0.14 7.81
CA PRO A 51 -9.05 -0.92 6.75
C PRO A 51 -8.17 -2.09 6.35
N ILE A 52 -8.82 -3.20 5.99
CA ILE A 52 -8.12 -4.37 5.44
C ILE A 52 -7.75 -4.06 3.99
N LEU A 53 -6.54 -4.42 3.60
CA LEU A 53 -6.11 -4.46 2.21
C LEU A 53 -6.30 -5.87 1.68
N ASN A 54 -7.23 -6.03 0.73
CA ASN A 54 -7.43 -7.30 0.03
C ASN A 54 -6.70 -7.28 -1.30
N LEU A 55 -6.11 -8.40 -1.64
CA LEU A 55 -5.48 -8.64 -2.94
C LEU A 55 -6.23 -9.78 -3.62
N GLU A 56 -6.69 -9.55 -4.85
CA GLU A 56 -7.41 -10.52 -5.65
C GLU A 56 -6.66 -10.81 -6.94
N GLN A 57 -6.31 -12.07 -7.17
CA GLN A 57 -5.63 -12.47 -8.38
C GLN A 57 -6.52 -12.23 -9.59
N GLY A 58 -6.00 -11.56 -10.61
CA GLY A 58 -6.69 -11.31 -11.86
C GLY A 58 -5.77 -11.49 -13.05
N ARG A 59 -6.34 -11.29 -14.25
CA ARG A 59 -5.59 -11.40 -15.52
C ARG A 59 -5.25 -10.05 -16.12
N SER A 60 -5.89 -8.98 -15.64
CA SER A 60 -5.63 -7.62 -16.09
C SER A 60 -5.91 -6.66 -14.97
N VAL A 61 -5.20 -5.55 -14.97
CA VAL A 61 -5.41 -4.45 -14.05
C VAL A 61 -5.87 -3.25 -14.87
N ALA A 62 -7.08 -2.75 -14.57
CA ALA A 62 -7.54 -1.48 -15.08
C ALA A 62 -7.17 -0.40 -14.07
N GLY A 63 -6.74 0.76 -14.54
CA GLY A 63 -6.49 1.90 -13.67
C GLY A 63 -7.75 2.28 -12.92
N TRP A 64 -7.66 2.45 -11.61
CA TRP A 64 -8.82 2.78 -10.77
C TRP A 64 -8.94 4.28 -10.46
N GLY A 65 -8.03 5.08 -11.02
CA GLY A 65 -8.08 6.53 -10.93
C GLY A 65 -7.91 7.09 -9.52
N ALA A 66 -7.38 6.29 -8.60
CA ALA A 66 -7.23 6.64 -7.20
C ALA A 66 -5.84 6.28 -6.71
N ARG A 67 -5.54 6.60 -5.45
CA ARG A 67 -4.30 6.19 -4.80
C ARG A 67 -4.59 5.76 -3.38
N MET A 68 -3.75 4.87 -2.87
CA MET A 68 -3.79 4.47 -1.47
C MET A 68 -2.76 5.26 -0.70
N ILE A 69 -3.16 5.84 0.42
CA ILE A 69 -2.29 6.67 1.25
C ILE A 69 -1.99 5.90 2.52
N PHE A 70 -0.69 5.66 2.76
CA PHE A 70 -0.20 5.05 3.98
C PHE A 70 0.49 6.11 4.83
N TYR A 71 0.14 6.20 6.11
CA TYR A 71 0.93 6.99 7.04
C TYR A 71 2.10 6.17 7.56
N VAL A 72 3.28 6.78 7.58
CA VAL A 72 4.52 6.19 8.10
C VAL A 72 5.11 7.11 9.16
N PRO A 73 5.85 6.58 10.13
CA PRO A 73 6.39 7.41 11.22
C PRO A 73 7.38 8.49 10.75
N ASP A 74 8.18 8.20 9.72
CA ASP A 74 9.19 9.11 9.19
C ASP A 74 9.27 8.92 7.68
N VAL A 75 8.77 9.91 6.93
CA VAL A 75 8.65 9.84 5.48
C VAL A 75 10.02 9.73 4.81
N ASP A 76 10.99 10.53 5.23
CA ASP A 76 12.32 10.52 4.62
C ASP A 76 13.06 9.21 4.91
N ALA A 77 12.95 8.69 6.14
CA ALA A 77 13.55 7.41 6.51
C ALA A 77 12.90 6.26 5.72
N PHE A 78 11.60 6.31 5.49
CA PHE A 78 10.89 5.31 4.72
C PHE A 78 11.30 5.34 3.24
N TRP A 79 11.50 6.53 2.70
CA TRP A 79 12.01 6.71 1.34
C TRP A 79 13.41 6.10 1.18
N GLU A 80 14.32 6.37 2.13
CA GLU A 80 15.66 5.76 2.12
C GLU A 80 15.59 4.23 2.23
N TYR A 81 14.70 3.72 3.09
CA TYR A 81 14.47 2.29 3.24
C TYR A 81 14.07 1.64 1.92
N LEU A 82 13.11 2.22 1.21
CA LEU A 82 12.64 1.68 -0.07
C LEU A 82 13.74 1.75 -1.14
N ARG A 83 14.52 2.80 -1.17
CA ARG A 83 15.67 2.90 -2.09
C ARG A 83 16.68 1.81 -1.78
N GLY A 84 16.93 1.52 -0.53
CA GLY A 84 17.81 0.42 -0.11
C GLY A 84 17.31 -0.96 -0.51
N LYS A 85 16.00 -1.11 -0.71
CA LYS A 85 15.39 -2.34 -1.22
C LYS A 85 15.37 -2.43 -2.75
N GLY A 86 15.91 -1.43 -3.45
CA GLY A 86 16.01 -1.42 -4.89
C GLY A 86 14.87 -0.73 -5.61
N PHE A 87 13.95 -0.08 -4.89
CA PHE A 87 12.90 0.72 -5.49
C PHE A 87 13.41 2.11 -5.84
N ASN A 88 12.68 2.81 -6.71
CA ASN A 88 13.07 4.14 -7.16
C ASN A 88 11.90 5.13 -7.03
N PRO A 89 11.45 5.41 -5.80
CA PRO A 89 10.37 6.36 -5.58
C PRO A 89 10.83 7.79 -5.86
N GLU A 90 9.87 8.66 -6.19
CA GLU A 90 10.15 10.10 -6.28
C GLU A 90 10.55 10.65 -4.91
N SER A 91 11.31 11.76 -4.90
CA SER A 91 11.81 12.37 -3.65
C SER A 91 10.67 12.91 -2.80
N PRO A 92 10.77 12.79 -1.45
CA PRO A 92 9.79 13.39 -0.55
C PRO A 92 9.69 14.89 -0.71
N ARG A 93 8.50 15.42 -0.51
CA ARG A 93 8.22 16.87 -0.58
C ARG A 93 7.09 17.26 0.36
N ASP A 94 7.02 18.54 0.67
CA ASP A 94 5.97 19.10 1.49
C ASP A 94 4.81 19.54 0.61
N ALA A 95 3.60 19.13 0.97
CA ALA A 95 2.39 19.53 0.27
C ALA A 95 1.80 20.79 0.88
N SER A 96 1.04 21.53 0.07
CA SER A 96 0.37 22.76 0.52
C SER A 96 -0.67 22.53 1.62
N TRP A 97 -1.16 21.28 1.74
CA TRP A 97 -2.14 20.91 2.76
C TRP A 97 -1.55 20.39 4.06
N GLY A 98 -0.23 20.54 4.27
CA GLY A 98 0.40 20.25 5.56
C GLY A 98 0.86 18.82 5.76
N GLU A 99 1.19 18.11 4.69
CA GLU A 99 1.76 16.78 4.76
C GLU A 99 3.09 16.72 4.01
N ARG A 100 4.01 15.90 4.53
CA ARG A 100 5.19 15.48 3.77
C ARG A 100 4.89 14.13 3.16
N TYR A 101 5.23 13.91 1.89
CA TYR A 101 4.86 12.69 1.18
C TYR A 101 5.78 12.39 0.01
N PHE A 102 5.71 11.15 -0.48
CA PHE A 102 6.20 10.76 -1.80
C PHE A 102 5.28 9.67 -2.37
N HIS A 103 5.32 9.52 -3.69
CA HIS A 103 4.55 8.50 -4.39
C HIS A 103 5.45 7.41 -4.93
N MET A 104 4.89 6.19 -5.05
CA MET A 104 5.54 5.05 -5.67
C MET A 104 4.46 4.09 -6.18
N PRO A 105 4.61 3.49 -7.38
CA PRO A 105 3.69 2.45 -7.80
C PRO A 105 3.97 1.15 -7.05
N ASP A 106 2.92 0.33 -6.88
CA ASP A 106 3.08 -1.06 -6.44
C ASP A 106 3.48 -1.95 -7.63
N PRO A 107 3.66 -3.28 -7.45
CA PRO A 107 4.05 -4.16 -8.56
C PRO A 107 3.11 -4.17 -9.76
N ASP A 108 1.83 -3.82 -9.58
CA ASP A 108 0.85 -3.76 -10.65
C ASP A 108 0.62 -2.34 -11.20
N GLY A 109 1.35 -1.35 -10.69
CA GLY A 109 1.22 0.04 -11.11
C GLY A 109 0.17 0.83 -10.35
N HIS A 110 -0.42 0.29 -9.29
CA HIS A 110 -1.33 1.06 -8.42
C HIS A 110 -0.53 2.15 -7.70
N GLU A 111 -1.03 3.37 -7.73
CA GLU A 111 -0.32 4.49 -7.12
C GLU A 111 -0.45 4.45 -5.60
N LEU A 112 0.68 4.48 -4.92
CA LEU A 112 0.75 4.55 -3.46
C LEU A 112 1.31 5.90 -3.04
N SER A 113 0.86 6.41 -1.92
CA SER A 113 1.41 7.59 -1.27
C SER A 113 1.84 7.23 0.14
N PHE A 114 3.06 7.59 0.49
CA PHE A 114 3.58 7.43 1.85
C PHE A 114 3.71 8.82 2.45
N ALA A 115 3.00 9.07 3.53
CA ALA A 115 2.77 10.43 4.01
C ALA A 115 2.75 10.52 5.54
N ARG A 116 2.86 11.73 6.03
CA ARG A 116 2.63 12.08 7.42
C ARG A 116 2.35 13.58 7.54
N PRO A 117 1.42 14.01 8.40
CA PRO A 117 1.24 15.42 8.73
C PRO A 117 2.52 16.04 9.27
N ILE A 118 2.78 17.26 8.84
CA ILE A 118 3.93 18.03 9.30
C ILE A 118 3.61 18.69 10.63
#